data_49ce5988d90e8b51393ac0e331177f41
#
_entry.id   49ce5988d90e8b51393ac0e331177f41
#
_cell.length_a   1.000
_cell.length_b   1.000
_cell.length_c   1.000
_cell.angle_alpha   90.00
_cell.angle_beta   90.00
_cell.angle_gamma   90.00
#
_symmetry.space_group_name_H-M   'P 1'
#
loop_
_entity.id
_entity.type
_entity.pdbx_description
1 polymer ?
#
loop_
_entity_poly.entity_id
_entity_poly.type
_entity_poly.pdbx_seq_one_letter_code
_entity_poly.pdbx_strand_id
1 'polypeptide(L)'
;YSIGDVLSRFRTMKGFNVLHPMGWDSFGMPAENAAIKHGVAPKNWTLENIANMTRQLKALGLAYDWDREVATCKEDYYKWTQWFFQLFYKRGLATKKKSAVNWCNTCNTVLANEQVIDGKCWRCDNVVEKKDLEQWFFKITDYADELLKDLDLLEGWPERVKTMQRNWIGRSEGLEMDFAIPALNDKVAVYTTRPDTSYGVTFMALAAEHPLIEKICENNPKAAEIKAFCEKVRNQSDIERTSSESEKEGIFTGVHCINPYTGKTVEIWVTNYVLYDYGTGAVMGVPTGDQRDWMFAEKYGIDKIVVVQPKGVNLKLEEMTCAYEEKEGELVNSGEFDGMEMHAAMAAIMDKAEAEGFGKRRVNYRLRDWLISRQRYWGAPIPVIYCPTCGEVLVPEEELPVRLPEDVKFDAGAKSPLATSEAFLNCTCPKCGGPATRETDTMDTFLCSSWYYLRYTDPKNDKLPFAKDVNNYWGPVDQYIGGIEHAILHLLYSRFFLKVLRDAGLVDYDEPFSNLLTQGMVIKDGAKMSKSLGNVVSPEEILSKYGADTARLFILFAAPPERELDWSDQGVEGSF
;
A
#
# COMPACT_ATOMS: atom_id res chain seq x y z
N TYR A 1 -3.30 -10.50 -23.84
CA TYR A 1 -2.49 -10.00 -24.98
C TYR A 1 -3.35 -9.84 -26.25
N SER A 2 -4.25 -10.78 -26.60
CA SER A 2 -5.07 -10.73 -27.82
C SER A 2 -5.94 -9.48 -27.95
N ILE A 3 -6.52 -8.99 -26.86
CA ILE A 3 -7.38 -7.79 -26.85
C ILE A 3 -6.57 -6.55 -27.25
N GLY A 4 -5.39 -6.36 -26.63
CA GLY A 4 -4.50 -5.25 -26.97
C GLY A 4 -3.97 -5.34 -28.40
N ASP A 5 -3.66 -6.53 -28.88
CA ASP A 5 -3.22 -6.76 -30.26
C ASP A 5 -4.29 -6.40 -31.30
N VAL A 6 -5.54 -6.77 -31.05
CA VAL A 6 -6.66 -6.42 -31.95
C VAL A 6 -6.87 -4.90 -31.99
N LEU A 7 -6.82 -4.23 -30.84
CA LEU A 7 -6.96 -2.78 -30.78
C LEU A 7 -5.82 -2.09 -31.55
N SER A 8 -4.57 -2.54 -31.34
CA SER A 8 -3.39 -2.03 -32.02
C SER A 8 -3.53 -2.16 -33.55
N ARG A 9 -3.88 -3.36 -34.06
CA ARG A 9 -4.10 -3.60 -35.47
C ARG A 9 -5.23 -2.74 -36.04
N PHE A 10 -6.35 -2.64 -35.32
CA PHE A 10 -7.47 -1.81 -35.74
C PHE A 10 -7.08 -0.34 -35.87
N ARG A 11 -6.34 0.21 -34.90
CA ARG A 11 -5.87 1.60 -34.94
C ARG A 11 -4.89 1.83 -36.09
N THR A 12 -3.95 0.89 -36.30
CA THR A 12 -3.03 0.91 -37.45
C THR A 12 -3.77 0.93 -38.78
N MET A 13 -4.79 0.06 -38.95
CA MET A 13 -5.64 0.04 -40.16
C MET A 13 -6.41 1.33 -40.37
N LYS A 14 -6.68 2.11 -39.29
CA LYS A 14 -7.30 3.43 -39.34
C LYS A 14 -6.30 4.54 -39.63
N GLY A 15 -5.02 4.25 -39.82
CA GLY A 15 -3.97 5.21 -40.16
C GLY A 15 -3.32 5.92 -38.96
N PHE A 16 -3.54 5.42 -37.73
CA PHE A 16 -2.83 5.94 -36.56
C PHE A 16 -1.40 5.41 -36.49
N ASN A 17 -0.49 6.21 -35.96
CA ASN A 17 0.75 5.71 -35.41
C ASN A 17 0.42 4.97 -34.11
N VAL A 18 0.88 3.73 -33.98
CA VAL A 18 0.59 2.89 -32.82
C VAL A 18 1.88 2.43 -32.17
N LEU A 19 2.04 2.75 -30.89
CA LEU A 19 3.11 2.23 -30.04
C LEU A 19 2.55 1.08 -29.21
N HIS A 20 2.93 -0.15 -29.53
CA HIS A 20 2.49 -1.37 -28.85
C HIS A 20 3.67 -2.32 -28.66
N PRO A 21 4.59 -2.03 -27.74
CA PRO A 21 5.78 -2.84 -27.47
C PRO A 21 5.50 -3.96 -26.45
N MET A 22 6.50 -4.80 -26.22
CA MET A 22 6.52 -5.82 -25.20
C MET A 22 7.59 -5.49 -24.14
N GLY A 23 7.26 -5.76 -22.86
CA GLY A 23 8.20 -5.66 -21.77
C GLY A 23 8.05 -6.79 -20.75
N TRP A 24 9.14 -7.03 -20.06
CA TRP A 24 9.27 -8.11 -19.08
C TRP A 24 9.49 -7.50 -17.71
N ASP A 25 8.49 -7.62 -16.83
CA ASP A 25 8.68 -7.40 -15.40
C ASP A 25 9.35 -8.64 -14.83
N SER A 26 10.68 -8.58 -14.79
CA SER A 26 11.54 -9.76 -14.75
C SER A 26 12.38 -9.87 -13.48
N PHE A 27 12.26 -8.93 -12.55
CA PHE A 27 12.74 -9.02 -11.18
C PHE A 27 11.71 -9.69 -10.26
N GLY A 28 12.12 -10.03 -9.04
CA GLY A 28 11.25 -10.41 -7.97
C GLY A 28 11.34 -11.86 -7.50
N MET A 29 10.65 -12.10 -6.39
CA MET A 29 10.66 -13.38 -5.68
C MET A 29 10.27 -14.62 -6.51
N PRO A 30 9.32 -14.57 -7.48
CA PRO A 30 8.96 -15.77 -8.21
C PRO A 30 10.11 -16.38 -8.98
N ALA A 31 10.83 -15.52 -9.70
CA ALA A 31 11.99 -15.93 -10.48
C ALA A 31 13.13 -16.40 -9.57
N GLU A 32 13.39 -15.68 -8.48
CA GLU A 32 14.40 -16.02 -7.50
C GLU A 32 14.11 -17.37 -6.83
N ASN A 33 12.90 -17.57 -6.30
CA ASN A 33 12.52 -18.80 -5.63
C ASN A 33 12.54 -20.00 -6.60
N ALA A 34 12.08 -19.82 -7.84
CA ALA A 34 12.14 -20.87 -8.85
C ALA A 34 13.60 -21.23 -9.19
N ALA A 35 14.47 -20.24 -9.37
CA ALA A 35 15.88 -20.43 -9.66
C ALA A 35 16.58 -21.19 -8.51
N ILE A 36 16.36 -20.79 -7.27
CA ILE A 36 16.88 -21.47 -6.08
C ILE A 36 16.43 -22.94 -6.07
N LYS A 37 15.13 -23.18 -6.28
CA LYS A 37 14.55 -24.53 -6.31
C LYS A 37 15.19 -25.41 -7.38
N HIS A 38 15.55 -24.84 -8.53
CA HIS A 38 16.17 -25.56 -9.64
C HIS A 38 17.70 -25.55 -9.61
N GLY A 39 18.32 -24.90 -8.62
CA GLY A 39 19.78 -24.83 -8.47
C GLY A 39 20.48 -24.01 -9.55
N VAL A 40 19.79 -23.03 -10.14
CA VAL A 40 20.31 -22.16 -11.20
C VAL A 40 20.35 -20.70 -10.75
N ALA A 41 21.17 -19.87 -11.39
CA ALA A 41 21.20 -18.45 -11.11
C ALA A 41 19.88 -17.77 -11.54
N PRO A 42 19.28 -16.86 -10.72
CA PRO A 42 18.05 -16.14 -11.06
C PRO A 42 18.10 -15.42 -12.41
N LYS A 43 19.25 -14.84 -12.77
CA LYS A 43 19.50 -14.20 -14.06
C LYS A 43 19.29 -15.17 -15.24
N ASN A 44 19.91 -16.34 -15.18
CA ASN A 44 19.82 -17.34 -16.26
C ASN A 44 18.40 -17.87 -16.39
N TRP A 45 17.77 -18.25 -15.27
CA TRP A 45 16.38 -18.69 -15.21
C TRP A 45 15.44 -17.66 -15.85
N THR A 46 15.61 -16.39 -15.49
CA THR A 46 14.77 -15.30 -16.01
C THR A 46 14.96 -15.10 -17.50
N LEU A 47 16.20 -15.05 -17.99
CA LEU A 47 16.49 -14.83 -19.41
C LEU A 47 16.01 -15.99 -20.29
N GLU A 48 16.12 -17.25 -19.82
CA GLU A 48 15.56 -18.41 -20.50
C GLU A 48 14.03 -18.34 -20.60
N ASN A 49 13.35 -17.94 -19.52
CA ASN A 49 11.91 -17.76 -19.53
C ASN A 49 11.48 -16.62 -20.47
N ILE A 50 12.18 -15.49 -20.49
CA ILE A 50 11.93 -14.39 -21.45
C ILE A 50 12.04 -14.92 -22.89
N ALA A 51 13.11 -15.65 -23.22
CA ALA A 51 13.29 -16.20 -24.55
C ALA A 51 12.17 -17.18 -24.93
N ASN A 52 11.74 -18.05 -24.02
CA ASN A 52 10.63 -18.97 -24.25
C ASN A 52 9.30 -18.23 -24.46
N MET A 53 8.97 -17.25 -23.59
CA MET A 53 7.74 -16.47 -23.72
C MET A 53 7.73 -15.62 -25.00
N THR A 54 8.88 -15.05 -25.40
CA THR A 54 9.04 -14.34 -26.67
C THR A 54 8.69 -15.25 -27.85
N ARG A 55 9.19 -16.49 -27.85
CA ARG A 55 8.86 -17.49 -28.88
C ARG A 55 7.37 -17.79 -28.93
N GLN A 56 6.73 -17.97 -27.76
CA GLN A 56 5.29 -18.25 -27.65
C GLN A 56 4.43 -17.08 -28.16
N LEU A 57 4.76 -15.83 -27.77
CA LEU A 57 4.03 -14.65 -28.21
C LEU A 57 4.18 -14.40 -29.72
N LYS A 58 5.36 -14.66 -30.28
CA LYS A 58 5.57 -14.62 -31.73
C LYS A 58 4.79 -15.72 -32.46
N ALA A 59 4.70 -16.92 -31.89
CA ALA A 59 3.91 -18.01 -32.46
C ALA A 59 2.39 -17.71 -32.44
N LEU A 60 1.91 -16.95 -31.44
CA LEU A 60 0.53 -16.41 -31.39
C LEU A 60 0.27 -15.31 -32.44
N GLY A 61 1.29 -14.88 -33.18
CA GLY A 61 1.15 -13.85 -34.22
C GLY A 61 0.83 -12.46 -33.69
N LEU A 62 1.20 -12.15 -32.45
CA LEU A 62 0.94 -10.83 -31.84
C LEU A 62 1.88 -9.79 -32.45
N ALA A 63 1.32 -8.64 -32.82
CA ALA A 63 2.02 -7.55 -33.51
C ALA A 63 2.63 -6.57 -32.51
N TYR A 64 3.64 -7.01 -31.79
CA TYR A 64 4.41 -6.12 -30.92
C TYR A 64 5.57 -5.46 -31.67
N ASP A 65 5.90 -4.23 -31.28
CA ASP A 65 7.15 -3.57 -31.67
C ASP A 65 8.30 -4.13 -30.80
N TRP A 66 8.91 -5.21 -31.29
CA TRP A 66 10.02 -5.92 -30.62
C TRP A 66 11.30 -5.09 -30.55
N ASP A 67 11.44 -4.06 -31.41
CA ASP A 67 12.60 -3.16 -31.36
C ASP A 67 12.59 -2.24 -30.13
N ARG A 68 11.43 -2.11 -29.49
CA ARG A 68 11.22 -1.37 -28.25
C ARG A 68 11.06 -2.26 -27.02
N GLU A 69 11.43 -3.53 -27.14
CA GLU A 69 11.42 -4.48 -26.04
C GLU A 69 12.30 -4.00 -24.88
N VAL A 70 11.78 -4.08 -23.64
CA VAL A 70 12.51 -3.79 -22.42
C VAL A 70 12.38 -4.95 -21.41
N ALA A 71 13.37 -5.08 -20.52
CA ALA A 71 13.30 -6.03 -19.41
C ALA A 71 13.81 -5.36 -18.13
N THR A 72 13.00 -5.37 -17.07
CA THR A 72 13.31 -4.64 -15.83
C THR A 72 14.59 -5.13 -15.15
N CYS A 73 15.01 -6.39 -15.38
CA CYS A 73 16.22 -6.97 -14.82
C CYS A 73 17.51 -6.65 -15.59
N LYS A 74 17.41 -6.01 -16.77
CA LYS A 74 18.59 -5.61 -17.53
C LYS A 74 19.18 -4.31 -17.01
N GLU A 75 20.50 -4.20 -17.09
CA GLU A 75 21.25 -3.04 -16.56
C GLU A 75 20.87 -1.72 -17.24
N ASP A 76 20.56 -1.75 -18.53
CA ASP A 76 20.11 -0.60 -19.31
C ASP A 76 18.71 -0.10 -18.91
N TYR A 77 17.95 -0.92 -18.17
CA TYR A 77 16.67 -0.54 -17.59
C TYR A 77 16.81 -0.15 -16.11
N TYR A 78 17.32 -1.06 -15.24
CA TYR A 78 17.30 -0.75 -13.80
C TYR A 78 18.30 0.31 -13.36
N LYS A 79 19.28 0.65 -14.20
CA LYS A 79 20.08 1.88 -14.04
C LYS A 79 19.18 3.10 -13.82
N TRP A 80 18.12 3.21 -14.62
CA TRP A 80 17.19 4.34 -14.54
C TRP A 80 16.21 4.21 -13.35
N THR A 81 15.85 3.01 -12.95
CA THR A 81 15.11 2.80 -11.71
C THR A 81 15.92 3.29 -10.50
N GLN A 82 17.23 3.02 -10.48
CA GLN A 82 18.14 3.54 -9.46
C GLN A 82 18.28 5.06 -9.53
N TRP A 83 18.35 5.61 -10.71
CA TRP A 83 18.38 7.05 -10.92
C TRP A 83 17.10 7.73 -10.42
N PHE A 84 15.94 7.13 -10.64
CA PHE A 84 14.68 7.64 -10.09
C PHE A 84 14.63 7.56 -8.57
N PHE A 85 15.18 6.52 -7.95
CA PHE A 85 15.35 6.50 -6.51
C PHE A 85 16.14 7.72 -6.03
N GLN A 86 17.26 8.04 -6.70
CA GLN A 86 18.06 9.22 -6.35
C GLN A 86 17.32 10.53 -6.57
N LEU A 87 16.52 10.64 -7.63
CA LEU A 87 15.64 11.78 -7.86
C LEU A 87 14.66 11.99 -6.70
N PHE A 88 14.00 10.92 -6.28
CA PHE A 88 13.05 10.94 -5.15
C PHE A 88 13.76 11.27 -3.84
N TYR A 89 14.94 10.74 -3.62
CA TYR A 89 15.78 11.07 -2.45
C TYR A 89 16.16 12.56 -2.42
N LYS A 90 16.65 13.11 -3.52
CA LYS A 90 17.02 14.52 -3.66
C LYS A 90 15.82 15.47 -3.46
N ARG A 91 14.62 15.01 -3.74
CA ARG A 91 13.35 15.73 -3.51
C ARG A 91 12.77 15.52 -2.10
N GLY A 92 13.44 14.76 -1.24
CA GLY A 92 12.97 14.46 0.11
C GLY A 92 11.79 13.47 0.19
N LEU A 93 11.50 12.78 -0.93
CA LEU A 93 10.42 11.79 -1.05
C LEU A 93 10.87 10.37 -0.69
N ALA A 94 12.17 10.07 -0.73
CA ALA A 94 12.71 8.80 -0.24
C ALA A 94 13.32 9.00 1.15
N THR A 95 12.87 8.23 2.13
CA THR A 95 13.33 8.34 3.52
C THR A 95 13.55 6.96 4.13
N LYS A 96 14.59 6.85 4.96
CA LYS A 96 14.84 5.66 5.77
C LYS A 96 14.34 5.90 7.19
N LYS A 97 13.51 5.02 7.71
CA LYS A 97 12.97 5.14 9.07
C LYS A 97 12.73 3.77 9.69
N LYS A 98 12.84 3.70 11.02
CA LYS A 98 12.42 2.53 11.79
C LYS A 98 10.90 2.51 11.85
N SER A 99 10.31 1.39 11.50
CA SER A 99 8.86 1.22 11.49
C SER A 99 8.51 -0.24 11.74
N ALA A 100 7.36 -0.48 12.36
CA ALA A 100 6.74 -1.79 12.40
C ALA A 100 6.27 -2.17 11.00
N VAL A 101 6.99 -3.07 10.35
CA VAL A 101 6.73 -3.52 8.98
C VAL A 101 6.15 -4.92 8.96
N ASN A 102 5.37 -5.19 7.92
CA ASN A 102 4.84 -6.53 7.69
C ASN A 102 5.95 -7.47 7.23
N TRP A 103 6.19 -8.54 7.97
CA TRP A 103 7.22 -9.53 7.68
C TRP A 103 6.61 -10.89 7.36
N CYS A 104 6.99 -11.47 6.24
CA CYS A 104 6.65 -12.84 5.88
C CYS A 104 7.81 -13.77 6.20
N ASN A 105 7.65 -14.65 7.20
CA ASN A 105 8.68 -15.61 7.59
C ASN A 105 9.01 -16.63 6.49
N THR A 106 8.02 -17.01 5.68
CA THR A 106 8.20 -17.98 4.58
C THR A 106 8.93 -17.36 3.40
N CYS A 107 8.56 -16.12 3.03
CA CYS A 107 9.23 -15.39 1.95
C CYS A 107 10.51 -14.71 2.41
N ASN A 108 10.77 -14.65 3.72
CA ASN A 108 11.91 -14.00 4.37
C ASN A 108 12.14 -12.57 3.87
N THR A 109 11.08 -11.75 3.87
CA THR A 109 11.12 -10.36 3.38
C THR A 109 9.99 -9.54 3.98
N VAL A 110 10.16 -8.22 3.93
CA VAL A 110 9.09 -7.28 4.24
C VAL A 110 8.08 -7.19 3.12
N LEU A 111 6.86 -6.82 3.47
CA LEU A 111 5.75 -6.61 2.55
C LEU A 111 5.20 -5.21 2.73
N ALA A 112 4.86 -4.52 1.64
CA ALA A 112 4.04 -3.33 1.69
C ALA A 112 2.62 -3.68 2.19
N ASN A 113 1.89 -2.70 2.71
CA ASN A 113 0.55 -2.95 3.26
C ASN A 113 -0.40 -3.56 2.22
N GLU A 114 -0.27 -3.12 0.99
CA GLU A 114 -1.04 -3.58 -0.17
C GLU A 114 -0.75 -5.06 -0.54
N GLN A 115 0.35 -5.60 -0.03
CA GLN A 115 0.79 -6.98 -0.25
C GLN A 115 0.36 -7.92 0.88
N VAL A 116 -0.44 -7.42 1.81
CA VAL A 116 -1.04 -8.20 2.91
C VAL A 116 -2.55 -8.26 2.70
N ILE A 117 -3.09 -9.45 2.48
CA ILE A 117 -4.50 -9.71 2.26
C ILE A 117 -5.00 -10.55 3.41
N ASP A 118 -5.99 -10.07 4.15
CA ASP A 118 -6.56 -10.74 5.33
C ASP A 118 -5.49 -11.24 6.33
N GLY A 119 -4.45 -10.41 6.56
CA GLY A 119 -3.31 -10.71 7.44
C GLY A 119 -2.34 -11.76 6.92
N LYS A 120 -2.48 -12.14 5.66
CA LYS A 120 -1.63 -13.12 5.00
C LYS A 120 -0.82 -12.51 3.89
N CYS A 121 0.32 -13.12 3.61
CA CYS A 121 1.17 -12.77 2.49
C CYS A 121 0.43 -13.07 1.16
N TRP A 122 0.24 -12.07 0.33
CA TRP A 122 -0.41 -12.18 -0.99
C TRP A 122 0.17 -13.28 -1.91
N ARG A 123 1.38 -13.74 -1.58
CA ARG A 123 2.14 -14.66 -2.40
C ARG A 123 2.16 -16.10 -1.90
N CYS A 124 2.38 -16.32 -0.61
CA CYS A 124 2.52 -17.66 -0.04
C CYS A 124 1.38 -18.04 0.92
N ASP A 125 0.43 -17.13 1.13
CA ASP A 125 -0.76 -17.28 1.97
C ASP A 125 -0.47 -17.59 3.45
N ASN A 126 0.80 -17.42 3.88
CA ASN A 126 1.16 -17.57 5.29
C ASN A 126 0.89 -16.27 6.07
N VAL A 127 0.59 -16.44 7.35
CA VAL A 127 0.35 -15.32 8.28
C VAL A 127 1.57 -14.40 8.31
N VAL A 128 1.32 -13.10 8.28
CA VAL A 128 2.32 -12.03 8.32
C VAL A 128 2.47 -11.55 9.75
N GLU A 129 3.71 -11.32 10.17
CA GLU A 129 4.06 -10.79 11.49
C GLU A 129 4.53 -9.34 11.39
N LYS A 130 4.42 -8.58 12.49
CA LYS A 130 5.03 -7.25 12.58
C LYS A 130 6.47 -7.38 13.10
N LYS A 131 7.41 -6.69 12.44
CA LYS A 131 8.80 -6.54 12.89
C LYS A 131 9.24 -5.09 12.83
N ASP A 132 9.92 -4.63 13.85
CA ASP A 132 10.54 -3.31 13.86
C ASP A 132 11.85 -3.36 13.08
N LEU A 133 11.83 -2.79 11.88
CA LEU A 133 12.99 -2.73 10.99
C LEU A 133 13.20 -1.30 10.47
N GLU A 134 14.46 -0.96 10.23
CA GLU A 134 14.82 0.28 9.55
C GLU A 134 14.79 0.06 8.04
N GLN A 135 13.86 0.74 7.34
CA GLN A 135 13.54 0.47 5.94
C GLN A 135 13.37 1.77 5.14
N TRP A 136 13.52 1.67 3.83
CA TRP A 136 13.27 2.76 2.90
C TRP A 136 11.79 2.84 2.51
N PHE A 137 11.28 4.07 2.50
CA PHE A 137 9.91 4.40 2.10
C PHE A 137 9.90 5.53 1.09
N PHE A 138 8.94 5.50 0.17
CA PHE A 138 8.55 6.67 -0.61
C PHE A 138 7.32 7.33 0.02
N LYS A 139 7.37 8.67 0.15
CA LYS A 139 6.29 9.47 0.72
C LYS A 139 5.14 9.68 -0.28
N ILE A 140 4.46 8.60 -0.62
CA ILE A 140 3.24 8.67 -1.45
C ILE A 140 2.15 9.50 -0.76
N THR A 141 2.19 9.58 0.57
CA THR A 141 1.24 10.36 1.37
C THR A 141 1.32 11.85 1.08
N ASP A 142 2.48 12.39 0.66
CA ASP A 142 2.63 13.79 0.26
C ASP A 142 1.81 14.13 -0.99
N TYR A 143 1.42 13.13 -1.77
CA TYR A 143 0.58 13.25 -2.97
C TYR A 143 -0.86 12.75 -2.77
N ALA A 144 -1.26 12.41 -1.55
CA ALA A 144 -2.55 11.77 -1.27
C ALA A 144 -3.75 12.62 -1.73
N ASP A 145 -3.72 13.93 -1.47
CA ASP A 145 -4.79 14.86 -1.90
C ASP A 145 -4.87 14.95 -3.42
N GLU A 146 -3.74 15.07 -4.10
CA GLU A 146 -3.70 15.16 -5.55
C GLU A 146 -4.12 13.86 -6.21
N LEU A 147 -3.63 12.71 -5.71
CA LEU A 147 -4.05 11.39 -6.17
C LEU A 147 -5.57 11.18 -6.01
N LEU A 148 -6.15 11.69 -4.94
CA LEU A 148 -7.59 11.61 -4.71
C LEU A 148 -8.37 12.54 -5.63
N LYS A 149 -7.98 13.81 -5.73
CA LYS A 149 -8.65 14.81 -6.57
C LYS A 149 -8.61 14.44 -8.05
N ASP A 150 -7.47 13.99 -8.52
CA ASP A 150 -7.25 13.69 -9.93
C ASP A 150 -7.88 12.36 -10.38
N LEU A 151 -8.55 11.61 -9.47
CA LEU A 151 -9.47 10.53 -9.88
C LEU A 151 -10.60 11.06 -10.78
N ASP A 152 -10.94 12.33 -10.64
CA ASP A 152 -11.97 12.97 -11.46
C ASP A 152 -11.51 13.21 -12.91
N LEU A 153 -10.19 13.29 -13.15
CA LEU A 153 -9.60 13.39 -14.49
C LEU A 153 -9.64 12.05 -15.25
N LEU A 154 -9.83 10.94 -14.55
CA LEU A 154 -9.79 9.58 -15.09
C LEU A 154 -11.17 9.15 -15.64
N GLU A 155 -11.69 9.89 -16.63
CA GLU A 155 -13.01 9.62 -17.23
C GLU A 155 -13.08 8.25 -17.90
N GLY A 156 -11.98 7.80 -18.51
CA GLY A 156 -11.86 6.50 -19.19
C GLY A 156 -11.57 5.31 -18.26
N TRP A 157 -11.65 5.49 -16.93
CA TRP A 157 -11.40 4.43 -15.97
C TRP A 157 -12.70 3.85 -15.39
N PRO A 158 -12.78 2.54 -15.14
CA PRO A 158 -13.92 1.93 -14.47
C PRO A 158 -14.15 2.55 -13.08
N GLU A 159 -15.41 2.91 -12.76
CA GLU A 159 -15.73 3.54 -11.47
C GLU A 159 -15.36 2.66 -10.28
N ARG A 160 -15.42 1.33 -10.45
CA ARG A 160 -14.97 0.38 -9.44
C ARG A 160 -13.50 0.58 -9.03
N VAL A 161 -12.61 0.82 -10.01
CA VAL A 161 -11.19 1.07 -9.74
C VAL A 161 -11.00 2.40 -9.01
N LYS A 162 -11.68 3.45 -9.46
CA LYS A 162 -11.65 4.77 -8.79
C LYS A 162 -12.15 4.68 -7.34
N THR A 163 -13.22 3.94 -7.11
CA THR A 163 -13.75 3.69 -5.76
C THR A 163 -12.76 2.91 -4.89
N MET A 164 -12.08 1.89 -5.44
CA MET A 164 -11.05 1.16 -4.69
C MET A 164 -9.89 2.08 -4.30
N GLN A 165 -9.41 2.95 -5.20
CA GLN A 165 -8.35 3.91 -4.88
C GLN A 165 -8.83 4.97 -3.87
N ARG A 166 -10.04 5.52 -4.04
CA ARG A 166 -10.65 6.48 -3.11
C ARG A 166 -10.72 5.91 -1.69
N ASN A 167 -11.18 4.69 -1.57
CA ASN A 167 -11.27 3.99 -0.28
C ASN A 167 -9.90 3.65 0.31
N TRP A 168 -8.93 3.32 -0.53
CA TRP A 168 -7.56 3.02 -0.10
C TRP A 168 -6.82 4.26 0.39
N ILE A 169 -6.93 5.37 -0.34
CA ILE A 169 -6.41 6.67 0.09
C ILE A 169 -7.09 7.08 1.41
N GLY A 170 -8.41 6.89 1.50
CA GLY A 170 -9.17 6.99 2.73
C GLY A 170 -9.00 8.33 3.43
N ARG A 171 -9.21 9.43 2.70
CA ARG A 171 -9.20 10.78 3.25
C ARG A 171 -10.32 10.94 4.26
N SER A 172 -9.99 11.41 5.44
CA SER A 172 -10.95 11.73 6.50
C SER A 172 -10.67 13.12 7.07
N GLU A 173 -11.72 13.89 7.29
CA GLU A 173 -11.64 15.15 8.01
C GLU A 173 -12.18 14.93 9.42
N GLY A 174 -11.53 15.54 10.40
CA GLY A 174 -11.91 15.38 11.78
C GLY A 174 -11.25 16.41 12.68
N LEU A 175 -11.37 16.19 13.96
CA LEU A 175 -10.83 17.02 15.02
C LEU A 175 -9.70 16.27 15.74
N GLU A 176 -8.53 16.89 15.82
CA GLU A 176 -7.50 16.51 16.77
C GLU A 176 -7.64 17.42 17.99
N MET A 177 -7.77 16.84 19.18
CA MET A 177 -7.94 17.58 20.42
C MET A 177 -7.11 16.99 21.55
N ASP A 178 -6.74 17.87 22.49
CA ASP A 178 -5.88 17.56 23.62
C ASP A 178 -6.70 17.38 24.91
N PHE A 179 -6.50 16.26 25.58
CA PHE A 179 -7.03 15.99 26.90
C PHE A 179 -5.91 16.13 27.93
N ALA A 180 -5.99 17.10 28.81
CA ALA A 180 -4.98 17.33 29.84
C ALA A 180 -4.91 16.18 30.84
N ILE A 181 -3.69 15.82 31.27
CA ILE A 181 -3.42 14.80 32.30
C ILE A 181 -2.70 15.48 33.46
N PRO A 182 -3.42 16.05 34.42
CA PRO A 182 -2.82 16.84 35.50
C PRO A 182 -1.80 16.05 36.33
N ALA A 183 -2.04 14.76 36.57
CA ALA A 183 -1.17 13.91 37.35
C ALA A 183 0.24 13.74 36.74
N LEU A 184 0.37 13.90 35.41
CA LEU A 184 1.63 13.76 34.68
C LEU A 184 2.15 15.12 34.18
N ASN A 185 1.44 16.23 34.45
CA ASN A 185 1.71 17.52 33.82
C ASN A 185 1.90 17.41 32.30
N ASP A 186 1.04 16.62 31.65
CA ASP A 186 1.10 16.26 30.23
C ASP A 186 -0.31 16.26 29.63
N LYS A 187 -0.42 15.87 28.38
CA LYS A 187 -1.69 15.73 27.65
C LYS A 187 -1.68 14.51 26.76
N VAL A 188 -2.85 14.01 26.40
CA VAL A 188 -3.05 13.02 25.35
C VAL A 188 -3.85 13.64 24.22
N ALA A 189 -3.30 13.56 23.00
CA ALA A 189 -3.99 14.00 21.80
C ALA A 189 -4.83 12.84 21.23
N VAL A 190 -6.06 13.13 20.84
CA VAL A 190 -6.95 12.20 20.16
C VAL A 190 -7.41 12.78 18.83
N TYR A 191 -7.57 11.92 17.84
CA TYR A 191 -8.19 12.27 16.56
C TYR A 191 -9.54 11.57 16.43
N THR A 192 -10.58 12.32 16.08
CA THR A 192 -11.91 11.77 15.84
C THR A 192 -12.54 12.33 14.57
N THR A 193 -13.24 11.49 13.83
CA THR A 193 -14.15 11.87 12.74
C THR A 193 -15.57 12.11 13.23
N ARG A 194 -15.84 11.91 14.54
CA ARG A 194 -17.11 12.09 15.20
C ARG A 194 -17.00 13.10 16.37
N PRO A 195 -16.65 14.37 16.08
CA PRO A 195 -16.60 15.40 17.12
C PRO A 195 -17.93 15.63 17.82
N ASP A 196 -19.06 15.35 17.16
CA ASP A 196 -20.42 15.36 17.71
C ASP A 196 -20.58 14.51 18.99
N THR A 197 -19.75 13.47 19.15
CA THR A 197 -19.81 12.57 20.30
C THR A 197 -18.90 12.97 21.46
N SER A 198 -18.14 14.05 21.35
CA SER A 198 -17.13 14.45 22.35
C SER A 198 -17.65 14.71 23.76
N TYR A 199 -18.91 15.11 23.89
CA TYR A 199 -19.55 15.28 25.18
C TYR A 199 -19.88 13.95 25.89
N GLY A 200 -19.92 12.85 25.14
CA GLY A 200 -20.21 11.50 25.63
C GLY A 200 -18.98 10.67 25.98
N VAL A 201 -17.80 11.30 26.02
CA VAL A 201 -16.56 10.59 26.36
C VAL A 201 -16.57 10.20 27.83
N THR A 202 -16.48 8.89 28.10
CA THR A 202 -16.48 8.36 29.48
C THR A 202 -15.18 7.65 29.84
N PHE A 203 -14.37 7.26 28.86
CA PHE A 203 -13.02 6.76 29.08
C PHE A 203 -12.09 7.13 27.91
N MET A 204 -10.78 7.06 28.15
CA MET A 204 -9.74 7.24 27.15
C MET A 204 -9.06 5.90 26.91
N ALA A 205 -9.04 5.42 25.67
CA ALA A 205 -8.41 4.18 25.28
C ALA A 205 -7.06 4.43 24.61
N LEU A 206 -5.97 3.85 25.14
CA LEU A 206 -4.63 3.91 24.59
C LEU A 206 -4.27 2.57 23.91
N ALA A 207 -3.56 2.66 22.80
CA ALA A 207 -2.88 1.51 22.22
C ALA A 207 -1.76 1.01 23.15
N ALA A 208 -1.48 -0.30 23.16
CA ALA A 208 -0.43 -0.92 23.98
C ALA A 208 0.99 -0.42 23.64
N GLU A 209 1.15 0.18 22.47
CA GLU A 209 2.41 0.76 21.96
C GLU A 209 2.56 2.26 22.27
N HIS A 210 1.54 2.90 22.85
CA HIS A 210 1.53 4.35 23.03
C HIS A 210 2.65 4.84 23.98
N PRO A 211 3.46 5.86 23.59
CA PRO A 211 4.61 6.33 24.39
C PRO A 211 4.24 6.83 25.79
N LEU A 212 3.01 7.32 25.98
CA LEU A 212 2.51 7.78 27.26
C LEU A 212 2.52 6.68 28.32
N ILE A 213 2.47 5.40 27.94
CA ILE A 213 2.46 4.26 28.87
C ILE A 213 3.74 4.22 29.71
N GLU A 214 4.88 4.58 29.16
CA GLU A 214 6.13 4.64 29.89
C GLU A 214 6.04 5.67 31.02
N LYS A 215 5.53 6.87 30.73
CA LYS A 215 5.31 7.93 31.73
C LYS A 215 4.26 7.53 32.78
N ILE A 216 3.17 6.90 32.34
CA ILE A 216 2.13 6.37 33.25
C ILE A 216 2.71 5.35 34.21
N CYS A 217 3.65 4.51 33.76
CA CYS A 217 4.29 3.50 34.58
C CYS A 217 5.36 4.04 35.55
N GLU A 218 5.80 5.28 35.38
CA GLU A 218 6.71 5.92 36.32
C GLU A 218 6.00 6.12 37.67
N ASN A 219 6.51 5.47 38.71
CA ASN A 219 5.95 5.52 40.10
C ASN A 219 4.49 5.01 40.21
N ASN A 220 3.98 4.25 39.26
CA ASN A 220 2.64 3.70 39.29
C ASN A 220 2.63 2.31 39.95
N PRO A 221 1.83 2.07 41.00
CA PRO A 221 1.76 0.77 41.67
C PRO A 221 1.30 -0.37 40.75
N LYS A 222 0.55 -0.06 39.68
CA LYS A 222 0.10 -1.02 38.66
C LYS A 222 1.07 -1.19 37.48
N ALA A 223 2.26 -0.60 37.52
CA ALA A 223 3.20 -0.60 36.39
C ALA A 223 3.50 -2.00 35.84
N ALA A 224 3.68 -2.99 36.74
CA ALA A 224 3.95 -4.37 36.33
C ALA A 224 2.78 -5.02 35.57
N GLU A 225 1.55 -4.79 36.06
CA GLU A 225 0.34 -5.31 35.42
C GLU A 225 0.09 -4.65 34.06
N ILE A 226 0.27 -3.32 33.97
CA ILE A 226 0.12 -2.54 32.72
C ILE A 226 1.11 -3.04 31.68
N LYS A 227 2.40 -3.20 32.06
CA LYS A 227 3.42 -3.68 31.12
C LYS A 227 3.15 -5.11 30.64
N ALA A 228 2.73 -6.01 31.54
CA ALA A 228 2.35 -7.38 31.18
C ALA A 228 1.16 -7.41 30.22
N PHE A 229 0.15 -6.57 30.44
CA PHE A 229 -0.99 -6.43 29.52
C PHE A 229 -0.55 -5.90 28.15
N CYS A 230 0.29 -4.85 28.12
CA CYS A 230 0.83 -4.31 26.88
C CYS A 230 1.61 -5.37 26.08
N GLU A 231 2.43 -6.19 26.75
CA GLU A 231 3.17 -7.28 26.11
C GLU A 231 2.22 -8.35 25.53
N LYS A 232 1.19 -8.73 26.29
CA LYS A 232 0.13 -9.64 25.80
C LYS A 232 -0.52 -9.09 24.52
N VAL A 233 -0.90 -7.81 24.50
CA VAL A 233 -1.59 -7.19 23.36
C VAL A 233 -0.65 -7.05 22.15
N ARG A 234 0.59 -6.68 22.34
CA ARG A 234 1.59 -6.56 21.24
C ARG A 234 1.84 -7.88 20.52
N ASN A 235 1.62 -9.01 21.19
CA ASN A 235 1.75 -10.34 20.60
C ASN A 235 0.49 -10.79 19.83
N GLN A 236 -0.60 -10.01 19.84
CA GLN A 236 -1.81 -10.27 19.07
C GLN A 236 -1.68 -9.65 17.66
N SER A 237 -2.27 -10.30 16.66
CA SER A 237 -2.34 -9.71 15.31
C SER A 237 -3.34 -8.54 15.24
N ASP A 238 -3.11 -7.60 14.32
CA ASP A 238 -4.03 -6.48 14.11
C ASP A 238 -5.45 -6.95 13.75
N ILE A 239 -5.58 -8.10 13.09
CA ILE A 239 -6.87 -8.72 12.73
C ILE A 239 -7.61 -9.17 13.98
N GLU A 240 -6.93 -9.89 14.88
CA GLU A 240 -7.53 -10.33 16.16
C GLU A 240 -7.95 -9.11 17.00
N ARG A 241 -7.13 -8.05 17.03
CA ARG A 241 -7.41 -6.83 17.79
C ARG A 241 -8.62 -6.07 17.24
N THR A 242 -8.77 -6.01 15.92
CA THR A 242 -9.85 -5.23 15.26
C THR A 242 -11.10 -6.03 14.94
N SER A 243 -11.09 -7.35 15.07
CA SER A 243 -12.25 -8.21 14.82
C SER A 243 -13.43 -7.82 15.71
N SER A 244 -14.62 -7.72 15.12
CA SER A 244 -15.87 -7.48 15.87
C SER A 244 -16.23 -8.63 16.81
N GLU A 245 -15.77 -9.84 16.52
CA GLU A 245 -16.05 -11.06 17.29
C GLU A 245 -15.07 -11.24 18.46
N SER A 246 -13.92 -10.57 18.46
CA SER A 246 -12.95 -10.68 19.54
C SER A 246 -13.39 -9.94 20.79
N GLU A 247 -13.15 -10.55 21.95
CA GLU A 247 -13.44 -9.95 23.24
C GLU A 247 -12.62 -8.67 23.44
N LYS A 248 -13.28 -7.57 23.84
CA LYS A 248 -12.62 -6.29 24.14
C LYS A 248 -12.07 -6.34 25.55
N GLU A 249 -10.74 -6.22 25.64
CA GLU A 249 -10.01 -6.26 26.90
C GLU A 249 -9.23 -4.97 27.15
N GLY A 250 -9.04 -4.62 28.41
CA GLY A 250 -8.24 -3.46 28.81
C GLY A 250 -7.84 -3.51 30.27
N ILE A 251 -6.92 -2.62 30.61
CA ILE A 251 -6.47 -2.40 31.98
C ILE A 251 -6.57 -0.91 32.33
N PHE A 252 -7.23 -0.59 33.44
CA PHE A 252 -7.26 0.76 33.97
C PHE A 252 -5.91 1.15 34.55
N THR A 253 -5.34 2.23 34.02
CA THR A 253 -3.99 2.70 34.38
C THR A 253 -3.90 3.35 35.78
N GLY A 254 -5.02 3.68 36.39
CA GLY A 254 -5.08 4.50 37.63
C GLY A 254 -4.90 6.00 37.39
N VAL A 255 -4.72 6.42 36.12
CA VAL A 255 -4.55 7.83 35.74
C VAL A 255 -5.80 8.33 35.00
N HIS A 256 -6.07 9.63 35.11
CA HIS A 256 -7.22 10.28 34.49
C HIS A 256 -6.78 11.46 33.63
N CYS A 257 -7.53 11.73 32.57
CA CYS A 257 -7.44 12.97 31.81
C CYS A 257 -8.72 13.81 31.97
N ILE A 258 -8.70 15.03 31.47
CA ILE A 258 -9.83 15.96 31.54
C ILE A 258 -10.43 16.13 30.15
N ASN A 259 -11.73 15.89 30.01
CA ASN A 259 -12.46 16.20 28.79
C ASN A 259 -12.55 17.74 28.63
N PRO A 260 -11.99 18.33 27.55
CA PRO A 260 -11.91 19.77 27.38
C PRO A 260 -13.28 20.44 27.20
N TYR A 261 -14.30 19.73 26.71
CA TYR A 261 -15.64 20.27 26.54
C TYR A 261 -16.47 20.30 27.83
N THR A 262 -16.31 19.28 28.67
CA THR A 262 -17.16 19.12 29.86
C THR A 262 -16.45 19.44 31.16
N GLY A 263 -15.13 19.52 31.16
CA GLY A 263 -14.30 19.65 32.36
C GLY A 263 -14.32 18.42 33.28
N LYS A 264 -14.99 17.34 32.88
CA LYS A 264 -15.06 16.09 33.66
C LYS A 264 -13.79 15.28 33.55
N THR A 265 -13.45 14.57 34.62
CA THR A 265 -12.37 13.58 34.63
C THR A 265 -12.80 12.31 33.92
N VAL A 266 -11.88 11.73 33.14
CA VAL A 266 -12.07 10.56 32.28
C VAL A 266 -10.95 9.58 32.60
N GLU A 267 -11.27 8.31 32.82
CA GLU A 267 -10.31 7.23 33.08
C GLU A 267 -9.45 6.93 31.86
N ILE A 268 -8.14 6.71 32.05
CA ILE A 268 -7.24 6.27 30.98
C ILE A 268 -7.03 4.76 31.09
N TRP A 269 -7.39 4.04 30.02
CA TRP A 269 -7.27 2.60 29.88
C TRP A 269 -6.29 2.24 28.78
N VAL A 270 -5.50 1.19 28.93
CA VAL A 270 -4.82 0.52 27.81
C VAL A 270 -5.75 -0.58 27.32
N THR A 271 -6.00 -0.64 26.01
CA THR A 271 -6.97 -1.57 25.42
C THR A 271 -6.35 -2.42 24.31
N ASN A 272 -6.95 -3.57 24.03
CA ASN A 272 -6.49 -4.47 22.97
C ASN A 272 -6.98 -4.09 21.57
N TYR A 273 -7.96 -3.19 21.42
CA TYR A 273 -8.61 -2.88 20.14
C TYR A 273 -8.20 -1.52 19.54
N VAL A 274 -7.38 -0.73 20.23
CA VAL A 274 -6.79 0.49 19.68
C VAL A 274 -5.44 0.19 19.06
N LEU A 275 -5.24 0.62 17.80
CA LEU A 275 -3.99 0.47 17.06
C LEU A 275 -3.18 1.76 17.12
N TYR A 276 -1.86 1.64 17.36
CA TYR A 276 -0.98 2.81 17.45
C TYR A 276 -0.76 3.49 16.09
N ASP A 277 -0.78 2.71 15.01
CA ASP A 277 -0.54 3.21 13.65
C ASP A 277 -1.73 3.98 13.05
N TYR A 278 -2.84 4.11 13.76
CA TYR A 278 -4.02 4.84 13.30
C TYR A 278 -4.28 6.07 14.19
N GLY A 279 -4.29 7.26 13.60
CA GLY A 279 -4.49 8.52 14.30
C GLY A 279 -3.33 8.86 15.25
N THR A 280 -3.64 9.04 16.52
CA THR A 280 -2.69 9.38 17.57
C THR A 280 -2.29 8.19 18.45
N GLY A 281 -2.84 7.00 18.19
CA GLY A 281 -2.72 5.83 19.08
C GLY A 281 -3.54 5.95 20.37
N ALA A 282 -4.39 6.97 20.44
CA ALA A 282 -5.36 7.20 21.54
C ALA A 282 -6.74 7.48 20.95
N VAL A 283 -7.78 6.93 21.55
CA VAL A 283 -9.17 7.06 21.12
C VAL A 283 -10.03 7.48 22.31
N MET A 284 -10.90 8.46 22.10
CA MET A 284 -11.95 8.80 23.06
C MET A 284 -13.01 7.69 23.06
N GLY A 285 -13.27 7.09 24.22
CA GLY A 285 -14.30 6.07 24.39
C GLY A 285 -15.67 6.70 24.54
N VAL A 286 -16.55 6.41 23.57
CA VAL A 286 -17.94 6.91 23.56
C VAL A 286 -18.91 5.75 23.42
N PRO A 287 -19.27 5.06 24.52
CA PRO A 287 -20.02 3.80 24.49
C PRO A 287 -21.36 3.87 23.77
N THR A 288 -22.05 5.00 23.80
CA THR A 288 -23.35 5.12 23.12
C THR A 288 -23.25 5.41 21.63
N GLY A 289 -22.04 5.73 21.13
CA GLY A 289 -21.79 6.06 19.72
C GLY A 289 -20.86 5.10 18.98
N ASP A 290 -20.26 4.12 19.66
CA ASP A 290 -19.38 3.08 19.08
C ASP A 290 -19.63 1.74 19.77
N GLN A 291 -19.91 0.69 18.99
CA GLN A 291 -20.26 -0.62 19.52
C GLN A 291 -19.11 -1.30 20.25
N ARG A 292 -17.87 -1.06 19.89
CA ARG A 292 -16.69 -1.62 20.59
C ARG A 292 -16.58 -0.97 21.99
N ASP A 293 -16.76 0.33 22.06
CA ASP A 293 -16.77 1.08 23.33
C ASP A 293 -17.96 0.67 24.20
N TRP A 294 -19.12 0.39 23.58
CA TRP A 294 -20.29 -0.14 24.30
C TRP A 294 -19.97 -1.47 25.00
N MET A 295 -19.43 -2.42 24.24
CA MET A 295 -19.06 -3.74 24.77
C MET A 295 -17.99 -3.64 25.87
N PHE A 296 -17.03 -2.74 25.68
CA PHE A 296 -16.00 -2.47 26.66
C PHE A 296 -16.58 -1.87 27.95
N ALA A 297 -17.43 -0.86 27.83
CA ALA A 297 -18.08 -0.23 28.96
C ALA A 297 -19.01 -1.18 29.74
N GLU A 298 -19.74 -2.06 29.03
CA GLU A 298 -20.54 -3.10 29.67
C GLU A 298 -19.66 -4.05 30.52
N LYS A 299 -18.55 -4.51 29.97
CA LYS A 299 -17.65 -5.44 30.65
C LYS A 299 -17.00 -4.86 31.89
N TYR A 300 -16.61 -3.60 31.85
CA TYR A 300 -15.84 -2.95 32.92
C TYR A 300 -16.68 -2.04 33.82
N GLY A 301 -17.98 -1.91 33.59
CA GLY A 301 -18.89 -1.10 34.38
C GLY A 301 -18.64 0.41 34.25
N ILE A 302 -18.20 0.84 33.04
CA ILE A 302 -17.94 2.25 32.73
C ILE A 302 -19.27 2.95 32.41
N ASP A 303 -19.45 4.18 32.87
CA ASP A 303 -20.64 4.99 32.59
C ASP A 303 -20.84 5.22 31.09
N LYS A 304 -22.11 5.37 30.69
CA LYS A 304 -22.51 5.63 29.31
C LYS A 304 -23.39 6.90 29.30
N ILE A 305 -23.18 7.76 28.31
CA ILE A 305 -23.91 9.02 28.14
C ILE A 305 -24.45 9.06 26.69
N VAL A 306 -25.77 9.14 26.55
CA VAL A 306 -26.40 9.35 25.25
C VAL A 306 -26.14 10.79 24.81
N VAL A 307 -25.48 10.97 23.66
CA VAL A 307 -25.16 12.30 23.12
C VAL A 307 -25.67 12.51 21.68
N VAL A 308 -26.02 11.44 20.99
CA VAL A 308 -26.67 11.48 19.69
C VAL A 308 -27.87 10.54 19.72
N GLN A 309 -29.02 11.03 19.23
CA GLN A 309 -30.27 10.27 19.16
C GLN A 309 -30.96 10.49 17.80
N PRO A 310 -31.85 9.57 17.39
CA PRO A 310 -32.71 9.82 16.24
C PRO A 310 -33.54 11.10 16.43
N LYS A 311 -33.74 11.86 15.36
CA LYS A 311 -34.50 13.10 15.43
C LYS A 311 -35.93 12.88 15.94
N GLY A 312 -36.28 13.62 17.00
CA GLY A 312 -37.60 13.54 17.60
C GLY A 312 -37.84 12.29 18.46
N VAL A 313 -36.82 11.51 18.76
CA VAL A 313 -36.89 10.33 19.62
C VAL A 313 -36.10 10.63 20.91
N ASN A 314 -36.69 10.47 22.07
CA ASN A 314 -35.97 10.55 23.33
C ASN A 314 -35.40 9.17 23.68
N LEU A 315 -34.14 8.95 23.32
CA LEU A 315 -33.44 7.67 23.51
C LEU A 315 -33.01 7.56 24.98
N LYS A 316 -33.54 6.57 25.68
CA LYS A 316 -33.19 6.32 27.08
C LYS A 316 -32.12 5.23 27.19
N LEU A 317 -31.10 5.47 27.98
CA LEU A 317 -29.99 4.55 28.17
C LEU A 317 -30.46 3.16 28.64
N GLU A 318 -31.48 3.10 29.51
CA GLU A 318 -32.02 1.83 30.02
C GLU A 318 -32.73 0.97 28.96
N GLU A 319 -33.11 1.60 27.85
CA GLU A 319 -33.78 0.93 26.71
C GLU A 319 -32.79 0.52 25.62
N MET A 320 -31.52 0.97 25.69
CA MET A 320 -30.48 0.65 24.71
C MET A 320 -29.86 -0.72 25.00
N THR A 321 -29.71 -1.53 23.93
CA THR A 321 -29.03 -2.83 23.96
C THR A 321 -27.72 -2.84 23.15
N CYS A 322 -27.46 -1.74 22.42
CA CYS A 322 -26.27 -1.53 21.61
C CYS A 322 -26.04 -0.03 21.40
N ALA A 323 -24.88 0.32 20.84
CA ALA A 323 -24.56 1.69 20.46
C ALA A 323 -25.44 2.18 19.31
N TYR A 324 -25.70 3.49 19.27
CA TYR A 324 -26.33 4.18 18.15
C TYR A 324 -25.23 4.70 17.20
N GLU A 325 -24.91 3.95 16.17
CA GLU A 325 -23.81 4.23 15.24
C GLU A 325 -24.28 4.94 13.94
N GLU A 326 -25.57 5.26 13.83
CA GLU A 326 -26.10 5.94 12.66
C GLU A 326 -25.44 7.31 12.45
N LYS A 327 -25.37 7.71 11.18
CA LYS A 327 -24.75 8.98 10.78
C LYS A 327 -25.79 10.10 10.62
N GLU A 328 -26.90 9.99 11.30
CA GLU A 328 -28.02 10.93 11.31
C GLU A 328 -28.52 11.09 12.74
N GLY A 329 -29.06 12.24 13.07
CA GLY A 329 -29.63 12.46 14.39
C GLY A 329 -29.51 13.89 14.88
N GLU A 330 -29.85 14.07 16.14
CA GLU A 330 -29.73 15.34 16.88
C GLU A 330 -28.93 15.11 18.16
N LEU A 331 -28.25 16.17 18.63
CA LEU A 331 -27.47 16.10 19.85
C LEU A 331 -28.33 16.30 21.10
N VAL A 332 -27.95 15.54 22.13
CA VAL A 332 -28.50 15.67 23.50
C VAL A 332 -27.35 15.54 24.50
N ASN A 333 -27.51 16.06 25.70
CA ASN A 333 -26.49 16.08 26.77
C ASN A 333 -25.14 16.66 26.30
N SER A 334 -25.20 17.55 25.31
CA SER A 334 -24.05 18.19 24.66
C SER A 334 -24.01 19.70 24.88
N GLY A 335 -24.66 20.17 25.97
CA GLY A 335 -24.64 21.55 26.40
C GLY A 335 -25.29 22.51 25.39
N GLU A 336 -24.55 23.48 24.93
CA GLU A 336 -25.03 24.48 23.96
C GLU A 336 -25.37 23.91 22.57
N PHE A 337 -25.00 22.67 22.29
CA PHE A 337 -25.25 21.98 21.01
C PHE A 337 -26.49 21.07 21.06
N ASP A 338 -27.19 21.02 22.21
CA ASP A 338 -28.41 20.21 22.35
C ASP A 338 -29.48 20.62 21.33
N GLY A 339 -30.09 19.63 20.67
CA GLY A 339 -31.10 19.82 19.64
C GLY A 339 -30.55 20.18 18.25
N MET A 340 -29.24 20.37 18.11
CA MET A 340 -28.64 20.58 16.79
C MET A 340 -28.63 19.29 15.99
N GLU A 341 -28.83 19.43 14.66
CA GLU A 341 -28.59 18.33 13.70
C GLU A 341 -27.11 17.93 13.74
N MET A 342 -26.84 16.65 13.67
CA MET A 342 -25.51 16.05 13.91
C MET A 342 -24.40 16.69 13.06
N HIS A 343 -24.59 16.85 11.75
CA HIS A 343 -23.54 17.42 10.88
C HIS A 343 -23.28 18.91 11.15
N ALA A 344 -24.34 19.66 11.45
CA ALA A 344 -24.20 21.06 11.84
C ALA A 344 -23.47 21.17 13.19
N ALA A 345 -23.78 20.30 14.14
CA ALA A 345 -23.12 20.24 15.43
C ALA A 345 -21.62 19.86 15.31
N MET A 346 -21.26 18.94 14.42
CA MET A 346 -19.86 18.58 14.16
C MET A 346 -19.02 19.82 13.80
N ALA A 347 -19.53 20.66 12.89
CA ALA A 347 -18.84 21.89 12.48
C ALA A 347 -18.71 22.88 13.65
N ALA A 348 -19.79 23.11 14.41
CA ALA A 348 -19.81 24.04 15.52
C ALA A 348 -18.91 23.58 16.70
N ILE A 349 -18.86 22.27 16.97
CA ILE A 349 -17.99 21.69 18.00
C ILE A 349 -16.52 21.85 17.62
N MET A 350 -16.18 21.66 16.33
CA MET A 350 -14.82 21.89 15.83
C MET A 350 -14.45 23.39 15.91
N ASP A 351 -15.37 24.30 15.56
CA ASP A 351 -15.16 25.74 15.68
C ASP A 351 -14.85 26.15 17.14
N LYS A 352 -15.58 25.59 18.08
CA LYS A 352 -15.34 25.83 19.51
C LYS A 352 -13.98 25.35 19.96
N ALA A 353 -13.58 24.13 19.57
CA ALA A 353 -12.27 23.58 19.92
C ALA A 353 -11.11 24.44 19.42
N GLU A 354 -11.23 24.96 18.18
CA GLU A 354 -10.24 25.86 17.59
C GLU A 354 -10.23 27.24 18.29
N ALA A 355 -11.40 27.80 18.57
CA ALA A 355 -11.52 29.09 19.24
C ALA A 355 -10.97 29.07 20.68
N GLU A 356 -11.18 27.97 21.41
CA GLU A 356 -10.70 27.79 22.79
C GLU A 356 -9.28 27.21 22.85
N GLY A 357 -8.70 26.82 21.70
CA GLY A 357 -7.29 26.43 21.56
C GLY A 357 -6.92 25.03 22.06
N PHE A 358 -7.90 24.15 22.34
CA PHE A 358 -7.63 22.78 22.74
C PHE A 358 -7.77 21.75 21.61
N GLY A 359 -8.16 22.18 20.39
CA GLY A 359 -8.28 21.32 19.23
C GLY A 359 -8.02 22.05 17.92
N LYS A 360 -7.87 21.28 16.87
CA LYS A 360 -7.69 21.78 15.50
C LYS A 360 -8.28 20.79 14.50
N ARG A 361 -8.85 21.30 13.42
CA ARG A 361 -9.24 20.46 12.27
C ARG A 361 -8.02 19.78 11.66
N ARG A 362 -8.16 18.54 11.35
CA ARG A 362 -7.12 17.74 10.65
C ARG A 362 -7.72 16.91 9.55
N VAL A 363 -6.94 16.77 8.48
CA VAL A 363 -7.14 15.79 7.44
C VAL A 363 -6.17 14.64 7.69
N ASN A 364 -6.68 13.44 7.76
CA ASN A 364 -5.91 12.22 7.87
C ASN A 364 -6.18 11.30 6.67
N TYR A 365 -5.20 10.48 6.34
CA TYR A 365 -5.29 9.49 5.26
C TYR A 365 -5.08 8.09 5.83
N ARG A 366 -5.81 7.10 5.28
CA ARG A 366 -5.53 5.70 5.54
C ARG A 366 -4.27 5.25 4.80
N LEU A 367 -4.02 5.84 3.63
CA LEU A 367 -2.81 5.61 2.83
C LEU A 367 -1.56 5.78 3.70
N ARG A 368 -0.62 4.84 3.57
CA ARG A 368 0.69 4.89 4.23
C ARG A 368 1.78 5.09 3.19
N ASP A 369 2.95 5.57 3.64
CA ASP A 369 4.13 5.65 2.78
C ASP A 369 4.44 4.28 2.17
N TRP A 370 4.86 4.29 0.92
CA TRP A 370 5.18 3.08 0.17
C TRP A 370 6.51 2.49 0.62
N LEU A 371 6.46 1.32 1.25
CA LEU A 371 7.63 0.57 1.69
C LEU A 371 8.34 -0.06 0.49
N ILE A 372 9.53 0.41 0.17
CA ILE A 372 10.28 -0.02 -1.03
C ILE A 372 11.41 -1.01 -0.75
N SER A 373 11.93 -1.09 0.46
CA SER A 373 13.00 -2.05 0.83
C SER A 373 12.54 -3.49 0.73
N ARG A 374 13.36 -4.35 0.11
CA ARG A 374 13.20 -5.81 0.08
C ARG A 374 14.52 -6.49 0.40
N GLN A 375 14.49 -7.49 1.31
CA GLN A 375 15.64 -8.32 1.67
C GLN A 375 15.78 -9.48 0.70
N ARG A 376 15.89 -9.15 -0.59
CA ARG A 376 15.95 -10.12 -1.69
C ARG A 376 17.12 -9.80 -2.61
N TYR A 377 17.64 -10.82 -3.28
CA TYR A 377 18.72 -10.68 -4.25
C TYR A 377 18.22 -10.19 -5.61
N TRP A 378 17.18 -10.84 -6.15
CA TRP A 378 16.71 -10.59 -7.51
C TRP A 378 15.79 -9.37 -7.57
N GLY A 379 16.38 -8.20 -7.54
CA GLY A 379 15.75 -6.88 -7.56
C GLY A 379 16.77 -5.80 -7.88
N ALA A 380 16.31 -4.58 -8.16
CA ALA A 380 17.21 -3.44 -8.39
C ALA A 380 17.83 -2.99 -7.05
N PRO A 381 19.16 -3.02 -6.87
CA PRO A 381 19.80 -2.57 -5.64
C PRO A 381 19.52 -1.10 -5.35
N ILE A 382 19.32 -0.75 -4.08
CA ILE A 382 19.16 0.63 -3.64
C ILE A 382 20.53 1.33 -3.70
N PRO A 383 20.68 2.45 -4.45
CA PRO A 383 21.99 3.06 -4.75
C PRO A 383 22.46 3.99 -3.63
N VAL A 384 22.58 3.46 -2.40
CA VAL A 384 23.02 4.20 -1.20
C VAL A 384 24.26 3.55 -0.60
N ILE A 385 25.14 4.39 -0.08
CA ILE A 385 26.39 4.03 0.61
C ILE A 385 26.33 4.62 2.03
N TYR A 386 26.73 3.82 3.02
CA TYR A 386 26.85 4.25 4.41
C TYR A 386 28.32 4.46 4.76
N CYS A 387 28.67 5.72 4.98
CA CYS A 387 30.02 6.13 5.37
C CYS A 387 30.05 6.51 6.86
N PRO A 388 30.97 5.97 7.67
CA PRO A 388 31.06 6.35 9.08
C PRO A 388 31.28 7.85 9.32
N THR A 389 31.91 8.55 8.36
CA THR A 389 32.20 9.98 8.46
C THR A 389 31.13 10.86 7.81
N CYS A 390 30.60 10.44 6.64
CA CYS A 390 29.70 11.26 5.83
C CYS A 390 28.22 10.92 6.01
N GLY A 391 27.89 9.84 6.73
CA GLY A 391 26.52 9.31 6.85
C GLY A 391 26.04 8.64 5.55
N GLU A 392 24.79 8.84 5.21
CA GLU A 392 24.18 8.37 3.96
C GLU A 392 24.71 9.17 2.77
N VAL A 393 25.19 8.45 1.75
CA VAL A 393 25.73 9.04 0.51
C VAL A 393 25.14 8.29 -0.68
N LEU A 394 24.63 9.01 -1.67
CA LEU A 394 24.19 8.39 -2.92
C LEU A 394 25.40 7.93 -3.75
N VAL A 395 25.23 6.83 -4.46
CA VAL A 395 26.19 6.41 -5.49
C VAL A 395 26.23 7.50 -6.58
N PRO A 396 27.41 7.92 -7.10
CA PRO A 396 27.47 8.86 -8.21
C PRO A 396 26.65 8.39 -9.43
N GLU A 397 25.97 9.30 -10.12
CA GLU A 397 25.11 8.93 -11.24
C GLU A 397 25.87 8.26 -12.39
N GLU A 398 27.12 8.64 -12.59
CA GLU A 398 28.06 8.06 -13.56
C GLU A 398 28.48 6.62 -13.23
N GLU A 399 28.34 6.21 -11.97
CA GLU A 399 28.63 4.83 -11.50
C GLU A 399 27.40 3.91 -11.54
N LEU A 400 26.24 4.42 -11.92
CA LEU A 400 25.05 3.62 -12.10
C LEU A 400 25.16 2.76 -13.39
N PRO A 401 24.67 1.54 -13.38
CA PRO A 401 23.94 0.86 -12.30
C PRO A 401 24.87 0.26 -11.23
N VAL A 402 24.40 0.28 -9.97
CA VAL A 402 24.91 -0.64 -8.95
C VAL A 402 24.50 -2.04 -9.35
N ARG A 403 25.47 -2.87 -9.74
CA ARG A 403 25.22 -4.19 -10.31
C ARG A 403 25.02 -5.26 -9.25
N LEU A 404 24.18 -6.26 -9.56
CA LEU A 404 24.02 -7.44 -8.72
C LEU A 404 25.27 -8.30 -8.75
N PRO A 405 25.83 -8.69 -7.59
CA PRO A 405 26.99 -9.58 -7.53
C PRO A 405 26.59 -11.03 -7.84
N GLU A 406 27.52 -11.81 -8.39
CA GLU A 406 27.28 -13.22 -8.74
C GLU A 406 27.72 -14.20 -7.64
N ASP A 407 28.46 -13.72 -6.62
CA ASP A 407 29.05 -14.51 -5.53
C ASP A 407 28.19 -14.60 -4.27
N VAL A 408 26.88 -14.39 -4.38
CA VAL A 408 25.94 -14.41 -3.25
C VAL A 408 25.60 -15.85 -2.80
N LYS A 409 25.28 -15.97 -1.51
CA LYS A 409 24.76 -17.20 -0.92
C LYS A 409 23.28 -17.03 -0.57
N PHE A 410 22.47 -18.00 -0.96
CA PHE A 410 21.04 -18.04 -0.71
C PHE A 410 20.70 -18.89 0.54
N ASP A 411 21.47 -18.73 1.62
CA ASP A 411 21.25 -19.50 2.85
C ASP A 411 19.99 -19.02 3.57
N ALA A 412 19.17 -19.96 4.01
CA ALA A 412 17.99 -19.68 4.81
C ALA A 412 18.40 -18.98 6.13
N GLY A 413 17.98 -17.75 6.31
CA GLY A 413 18.22 -16.96 7.52
C GLY A 413 19.13 -15.75 7.36
N ALA A 414 19.76 -15.53 6.21
CA ALA A 414 20.49 -14.30 5.94
C ALA A 414 19.53 -13.11 5.89
N LYS A 415 19.89 -11.95 6.47
CA LYS A 415 19.07 -10.73 6.43
C LYS A 415 18.82 -10.27 4.99
N SER A 416 19.85 -10.30 4.16
CA SER A 416 19.81 -10.06 2.72
C SER A 416 20.91 -10.88 2.04
N PRO A 417 20.65 -11.58 0.93
CA PRO A 417 21.71 -12.28 0.21
C PRO A 417 22.84 -11.37 -0.27
N LEU A 418 22.57 -10.11 -0.58
CA LEU A 418 23.58 -9.11 -0.97
C LEU A 418 24.61 -8.87 0.13
N ALA A 419 24.22 -8.98 1.40
CA ALA A 419 25.13 -8.83 2.52
C ALA A 419 26.15 -9.98 2.63
N THR A 420 25.97 -11.09 1.90
CA THR A 420 26.91 -12.23 1.88
C THR A 420 28.08 -12.04 0.92
N SER A 421 27.99 -11.08 -0.02
CA SER A 421 29.06 -10.72 -0.93
C SER A 421 29.90 -9.58 -0.33
N GLU A 422 31.11 -9.90 0.14
CA GLU A 422 32.04 -8.88 0.65
C GLU A 422 32.45 -7.87 -0.43
N ALA A 423 32.59 -8.33 -1.66
CA ALA A 423 32.95 -7.48 -2.80
C ALA A 423 31.84 -6.47 -3.13
N PHE A 424 30.57 -6.84 -2.92
CA PHE A 424 29.46 -5.92 -3.07
C PHE A 424 29.33 -4.99 -1.87
N LEU A 425 29.38 -5.54 -0.66
CA LEU A 425 29.15 -4.80 0.59
C LEU A 425 30.17 -3.70 0.81
N ASN A 426 31.46 -4.02 0.68
CA ASN A 426 32.54 -3.10 0.98
C ASN A 426 32.83 -2.18 -0.21
N CYS A 427 32.84 -0.89 0.01
CA CYS A 427 33.13 0.10 -1.01
C CYS A 427 33.89 1.31 -0.45
N THR A 428 34.26 2.20 -1.33
CA THR A 428 34.86 3.49 -0.97
C THR A 428 33.79 4.58 -1.01
N CYS A 429 33.76 5.43 -0.01
CA CYS A 429 32.86 6.59 0.02
C CYS A 429 33.24 7.57 -1.09
N PRO A 430 32.35 7.92 -2.02
CA PRO A 430 32.65 8.85 -3.12
C PRO A 430 32.88 10.27 -2.62
N LYS A 431 32.45 10.60 -1.39
CA LYS A 431 32.54 11.95 -0.83
C LYS A 431 33.84 12.21 -0.09
N CYS A 432 34.36 11.25 0.68
CA CYS A 432 35.56 11.43 1.50
C CYS A 432 36.71 10.45 1.18
N GLY A 433 36.49 9.46 0.29
CA GLY A 433 37.50 8.45 -0.04
C GLY A 433 37.74 7.38 1.02
N GLY A 434 37.05 7.44 2.16
CA GLY A 434 37.15 6.47 3.25
C GLY A 434 36.40 5.16 3.03
N PRO A 435 36.65 4.13 3.88
CA PRO A 435 35.92 2.88 3.81
C PRO A 435 34.42 3.10 4.12
N ALA A 436 33.56 2.41 3.39
CA ALA A 436 32.11 2.53 3.51
C ALA A 436 31.44 1.21 3.13
N THR A 437 30.15 1.09 3.39
CA THR A 437 29.35 -0.09 3.03
C THR A 437 28.15 0.30 2.17
N ARG A 438 27.79 -0.57 1.22
CA ARG A 438 26.59 -0.39 0.39
C ARG A 438 25.33 -0.81 1.16
N GLU A 439 24.22 -0.19 0.78
CA GLU A 439 22.89 -0.73 1.12
C GLU A 439 22.73 -2.13 0.52
N THR A 440 22.14 -3.04 1.29
CA THR A 440 21.99 -4.45 0.89
C THR A 440 20.56 -4.84 0.58
N ASP A 441 19.62 -3.90 0.72
CA ASP A 441 18.24 -4.10 0.27
C ASP A 441 18.12 -3.80 -1.22
N THR A 442 17.21 -4.51 -1.87
CA THR A 442 16.74 -4.20 -3.22
C THR A 442 15.40 -3.47 -3.16
N MET A 443 15.04 -2.83 -4.26
CA MET A 443 13.78 -2.11 -4.36
C MET A 443 12.63 -3.05 -4.69
N ASP A 444 11.44 -2.72 -4.21
CA ASP A 444 10.18 -3.35 -4.61
C ASP A 444 10.06 -3.39 -6.14
N THR A 445 9.64 -4.52 -6.69
CA THR A 445 9.48 -4.70 -8.14
C THR A 445 8.46 -3.75 -8.75
N PHE A 446 7.46 -3.33 -7.98
CA PHE A 446 6.51 -2.31 -8.42
C PHE A 446 7.17 -0.96 -8.74
N LEU A 447 8.34 -0.67 -8.17
CA LEU A 447 9.09 0.52 -8.56
C LEU A 447 9.58 0.40 -10.01
N CYS A 448 10.08 -0.77 -10.39
CA CYS A 448 10.50 -1.03 -11.77
C CYS A 448 9.33 -0.92 -12.75
N SER A 449 8.16 -1.46 -12.38
CA SER A 449 6.98 -1.47 -13.25
C SER A 449 6.15 -0.18 -13.20
N SER A 450 6.49 0.80 -12.35
CA SER A 450 5.72 2.06 -12.27
C SER A 450 6.03 3.06 -13.39
N TRP A 451 7.05 2.83 -14.21
CA TRP A 451 7.48 3.77 -15.24
C TRP A 451 7.83 3.15 -16.60
N TYR A 452 7.66 1.84 -16.78
CA TYR A 452 8.07 1.10 -17.99
C TYR A 452 7.42 1.63 -19.28
N TYR A 453 6.18 2.10 -19.21
CA TYR A 453 5.45 2.70 -20.33
C TYR A 453 6.14 3.99 -20.85
N LEU A 454 6.84 4.72 -19.99
CA LEU A 454 7.66 5.86 -20.37
C LEU A 454 8.94 5.37 -21.10
N ARG A 455 9.58 4.30 -20.59
CA ARG A 455 10.76 3.72 -21.22
C ARG A 455 10.48 3.21 -22.64
N TYR A 456 9.29 2.68 -22.87
CA TYR A 456 8.86 2.24 -24.20
C TYR A 456 8.95 3.33 -25.27
N THR A 457 8.77 4.58 -24.90
CA THR A 457 8.80 5.69 -25.84
C THR A 457 10.21 5.94 -26.39
N ASP A 458 11.26 5.61 -25.59
CA ASP A 458 12.66 5.85 -25.95
C ASP A 458 13.59 4.80 -25.30
N PRO A 459 13.43 3.50 -25.63
CA PRO A 459 14.05 2.40 -24.88
C PRO A 459 15.57 2.29 -25.05
N LYS A 460 16.13 2.88 -26.12
CA LYS A 460 17.55 2.82 -26.46
C LYS A 460 18.35 4.04 -26.00
N ASN A 461 17.71 4.98 -25.31
CA ASN A 461 18.37 6.15 -24.78
C ASN A 461 19.32 5.76 -23.63
N ASP A 462 20.60 6.03 -23.80
CA ASP A 462 21.64 5.72 -22.81
C ASP A 462 22.02 6.93 -21.93
N LYS A 463 21.51 8.13 -22.27
CA LYS A 463 21.79 9.38 -21.57
C LYS A 463 20.67 9.81 -20.64
N LEU A 464 19.43 9.44 -20.93
CA LEU A 464 18.24 9.79 -20.19
C LEU A 464 17.34 8.54 -20.04
N PRO A 465 16.49 8.46 -19.02
CA PRO A 465 15.51 7.38 -18.93
C PRO A 465 14.57 7.36 -20.14
N PHE A 466 14.26 8.52 -20.68
CA PHE A 466 13.54 8.81 -21.92
C PHE A 466 13.71 10.29 -22.26
N ALA A 467 13.56 10.65 -23.55
CA ALA A 467 13.50 12.05 -23.97
C ALA A 467 12.10 12.60 -23.75
N LYS A 468 12.00 13.79 -23.13
CA LYS A 468 10.74 14.42 -22.75
C LYS A 468 9.81 14.68 -23.94
N ASP A 469 10.32 15.20 -25.03
CA ASP A 469 9.57 15.53 -26.25
C ASP A 469 8.99 14.26 -26.90
N VAL A 470 9.79 13.19 -26.97
CA VAL A 470 9.35 11.88 -27.47
C VAL A 470 8.27 11.29 -26.56
N ASN A 471 8.45 11.40 -25.25
CA ASN A 471 7.48 10.90 -24.29
C ASN A 471 6.16 11.70 -24.37
N ASN A 472 6.21 13.01 -24.45
CA ASN A 472 5.02 13.86 -24.55
C ASN A 472 4.25 13.65 -25.87
N TYR A 473 4.92 13.18 -26.94
CA TYR A 473 4.23 12.79 -28.17
C TYR A 473 3.39 11.53 -27.99
N TRP A 474 3.89 10.53 -27.24
CA TRP A 474 3.23 9.24 -27.05
C TRP A 474 2.32 9.19 -25.82
N GLY A 475 2.59 9.98 -24.81
CA GLY A 475 1.87 10.00 -23.55
C GLY A 475 0.73 11.02 -23.48
N PRO A 476 -0.25 10.80 -22.58
CA PRO A 476 -0.45 9.60 -21.78
C PRO A 476 -0.81 8.37 -22.62
N VAL A 477 -0.69 7.17 -22.04
CA VAL A 477 -1.09 5.93 -22.73
C VAL A 477 -2.60 5.95 -23.03
N ASP A 478 -2.97 5.81 -24.31
CA ASP A 478 -4.36 5.92 -24.74
C ASP A 478 -5.26 4.79 -24.23
N GLN A 479 -4.76 3.55 -24.23
CA GLN A 479 -5.47 2.38 -23.73
C GLN A 479 -4.56 1.50 -22.90
N TYR A 480 -4.92 1.28 -21.65
CA TYR A 480 -4.24 0.39 -20.72
C TYR A 480 -5.13 -0.81 -20.39
N ILE A 481 -4.55 -2.01 -20.35
CA ILE A 481 -5.29 -3.26 -20.16
C ILE A 481 -4.59 -4.09 -19.10
N GLY A 482 -5.31 -4.47 -18.06
CA GLY A 482 -4.75 -5.26 -16.96
C GLY A 482 -5.79 -5.83 -16.02
N GLY A 483 -5.36 -6.49 -14.95
CA GLY A 483 -6.23 -7.04 -13.92
C GLY A 483 -6.65 -5.99 -12.89
N ILE A 484 -7.84 -6.16 -12.32
CA ILE A 484 -8.38 -5.26 -11.30
C ILE A 484 -7.59 -5.33 -9.97
N GLU A 485 -6.88 -6.41 -9.72
CA GLU A 485 -6.00 -6.60 -8.56
C GLU A 485 -4.92 -5.52 -8.44
N HIS A 486 -4.58 -4.87 -9.54
CA HIS A 486 -3.62 -3.76 -9.58
C HIS A 486 -4.20 -2.40 -9.23
N ALA A 487 -5.49 -2.29 -8.93
CA ALA A 487 -6.17 -1.02 -8.66
C ALA A 487 -5.46 -0.17 -7.59
N ILE A 488 -5.06 -0.78 -6.47
CA ILE A 488 -4.41 -0.13 -5.33
C ILE A 488 -2.90 -0.43 -5.24
N LEU A 489 -2.36 -1.16 -6.22
CA LEU A 489 -0.94 -1.50 -6.35
C LEU A 489 -0.33 -0.70 -7.52
N HIS A 490 0.00 -1.39 -8.60
CA HIS A 490 0.64 -0.81 -9.78
C HIS A 490 -0.04 0.46 -10.32
N LEU A 491 -1.37 0.47 -10.43
CA LEU A 491 -2.10 1.64 -10.96
C LEU A 491 -1.97 2.87 -10.06
N LEU A 492 -2.01 2.70 -8.74
CA LEU A 492 -1.82 3.79 -7.81
C LEU A 492 -0.37 4.27 -7.79
N TYR A 493 0.59 3.33 -7.77
CA TYR A 493 2.01 3.65 -7.79
C TYR A 493 2.44 4.35 -9.09
N SER A 494 1.93 3.92 -10.24
CA SER A 494 2.21 4.56 -11.53
C SER A 494 1.71 6.00 -11.58
N ARG A 495 0.54 6.28 -11.00
CA ARG A 495 0.00 7.63 -10.86
C ARG A 495 0.90 8.52 -9.99
N PHE A 496 1.26 8.03 -8.81
CA PHE A 496 2.18 8.70 -7.91
C PHE A 496 3.52 8.98 -8.59
N PHE A 497 4.11 7.96 -9.20
CA PHE A 497 5.39 8.05 -9.87
C PHE A 497 5.38 9.12 -10.96
N LEU A 498 4.35 9.12 -11.82
CA LEU A 498 4.19 10.11 -12.88
C LEU A 498 4.10 11.53 -12.35
N LYS A 499 3.32 11.76 -11.27
CA LYS A 499 3.19 13.08 -10.65
C LYS A 499 4.54 13.63 -10.17
N VAL A 500 5.35 12.77 -9.55
CA VAL A 500 6.72 13.16 -9.16
C VAL A 500 7.58 13.51 -10.37
N LEU A 501 7.46 12.76 -11.47
CA LEU A 501 8.20 13.04 -12.71
C LEU A 501 7.72 14.34 -13.40
N ARG A 502 6.42 14.62 -13.38
CA ARG A 502 5.84 15.88 -13.84
C ARG A 502 6.42 17.05 -13.05
N ASP A 503 6.42 16.96 -11.73
CA ASP A 503 6.96 18.00 -10.84
C ASP A 503 8.48 18.17 -10.98
N ALA A 504 9.16 17.12 -11.46
CA ALA A 504 10.57 17.18 -11.85
C ALA A 504 10.78 17.73 -13.28
N GLY A 505 9.72 18.04 -14.03
CA GLY A 505 9.77 18.57 -15.38
C GLY A 505 10.10 17.56 -16.48
N LEU A 506 9.98 16.26 -16.17
CA LEU A 506 10.30 15.18 -17.11
C LEU A 506 9.14 14.82 -18.05
N VAL A 507 7.91 15.11 -17.67
CA VAL A 507 6.68 14.93 -18.46
C VAL A 507 5.76 16.13 -18.26
N ASP A 508 4.79 16.35 -19.17
CA ASP A 508 3.87 17.50 -19.14
C ASP A 508 2.39 17.08 -19.00
N TYR A 509 2.11 15.90 -18.48
CA TYR A 509 0.74 15.41 -18.25
C TYR A 509 0.60 14.80 -16.84
N ASP A 510 -0.64 14.76 -16.34
CA ASP A 510 -0.94 14.51 -14.93
C ASP A 510 -1.23 13.04 -14.60
N GLU A 511 -1.70 12.26 -15.58
CA GLU A 511 -2.09 10.87 -15.38
C GLU A 511 -1.49 9.95 -16.43
N PRO A 512 -1.06 8.73 -16.07
CA PRO A 512 -0.30 7.86 -16.97
C PRO A 512 -1.16 7.20 -18.05
N PHE A 513 -2.43 6.93 -17.77
CA PHE A 513 -3.31 6.10 -18.60
C PHE A 513 -4.65 6.80 -18.80
N SER A 514 -5.01 7.15 -20.05
CA SER A 514 -6.28 7.82 -20.36
C SER A 514 -7.48 6.87 -20.21
N ASN A 515 -7.38 5.66 -20.76
CA ASN A 515 -8.43 4.65 -20.66
C ASN A 515 -7.89 3.37 -20.04
N LEU A 516 -8.66 2.79 -19.13
CA LEU A 516 -8.34 1.54 -18.46
C LEU A 516 -9.42 0.49 -18.74
N LEU A 517 -9.01 -0.67 -19.25
CA LEU A 517 -9.83 -1.86 -19.32
C LEU A 517 -9.34 -2.85 -18.24
N THR A 518 -10.23 -3.15 -17.27
CA THR A 518 -9.97 -4.22 -16.30
C THR A 518 -10.50 -5.54 -16.81
N GLN A 519 -9.60 -6.47 -17.11
CA GLN A 519 -9.96 -7.80 -17.62
C GLN A 519 -10.57 -8.68 -16.54
N GLY A 520 -11.56 -9.48 -16.94
CA GLY A 520 -12.07 -10.58 -16.14
C GLY A 520 -11.04 -11.72 -16.03
N MET A 521 -11.17 -12.53 -14.98
CA MET A 521 -10.33 -13.71 -14.79
C MET A 521 -10.67 -14.78 -15.82
N VAL A 522 -9.64 -15.48 -16.34
CA VAL A 522 -9.86 -16.71 -17.09
C VAL A 522 -9.79 -17.87 -16.11
N ILE A 523 -10.88 -18.60 -15.99
CA ILE A 523 -11.04 -19.75 -15.11
C ILE A 523 -11.18 -21.02 -15.94
N LYS A 524 -10.94 -22.17 -15.35
CA LYS A 524 -11.25 -23.50 -15.93
C LYS A 524 -11.75 -24.42 -14.83
N ASP A 525 -12.83 -25.14 -15.10
CA ASP A 525 -13.50 -26.02 -14.15
C ASP A 525 -13.93 -25.31 -12.86
N GLY A 526 -14.45 -24.07 -13.01
CA GLY A 526 -14.94 -23.23 -11.90
C GLY A 526 -13.87 -22.67 -10.98
N ALA A 527 -12.58 -22.76 -11.34
CA ALA A 527 -11.48 -22.28 -10.53
C ALA A 527 -10.43 -21.51 -11.35
N LYS A 528 -9.69 -20.61 -10.69
CA LYS A 528 -8.53 -19.96 -11.28
C LYS A 528 -7.52 -21.01 -11.74
N MET A 529 -7.00 -20.87 -12.97
CA MET A 529 -5.98 -21.77 -13.50
C MET A 529 -4.72 -21.74 -12.63
N SER A 530 -4.29 -22.92 -12.17
CA SER A 530 -3.03 -23.08 -11.43
C SER A 530 -2.39 -24.43 -11.69
N LYS A 531 -1.05 -24.46 -11.62
CA LYS A 531 -0.30 -25.72 -11.76
C LYS A 531 -0.63 -26.72 -10.66
N SER A 532 -0.97 -26.26 -9.47
CA SER A 532 -1.35 -27.12 -8.34
C SER A 532 -2.70 -27.80 -8.52
N LEU A 533 -3.62 -27.18 -9.25
CA LEU A 533 -4.93 -27.75 -9.59
C LEU A 533 -4.91 -28.57 -10.88
N GLY A 534 -3.83 -28.49 -11.66
CA GLY A 534 -3.72 -29.21 -12.92
C GLY A 534 -4.68 -28.73 -14.04
N ASN A 535 -5.34 -27.58 -13.85
CA ASN A 535 -6.32 -27.02 -14.77
C ASN A 535 -5.73 -25.95 -15.72
N VAL A 536 -4.40 -25.89 -15.88
CA VAL A 536 -3.73 -24.94 -16.77
C VAL A 536 -3.88 -25.38 -18.23
N VAL A 537 -4.24 -24.45 -19.08
CA VAL A 537 -4.24 -24.62 -20.55
C VAL A 537 -2.95 -24.08 -21.11
N SER A 538 -2.19 -24.94 -21.81
CA SER A 538 -0.96 -24.55 -22.48
C SER A 538 -1.27 -23.82 -23.80
N PRO A 539 -0.74 -22.62 -24.04
CA PRO A 539 -0.84 -21.97 -25.34
C PRO A 539 -0.28 -22.83 -26.48
N GLU A 540 0.78 -23.61 -26.22
CA GLU A 540 1.42 -24.48 -27.23
C GLU A 540 0.50 -25.61 -27.69
N GLU A 541 -0.29 -26.19 -26.78
CA GLU A 541 -1.27 -27.22 -27.13
C GLU A 541 -2.35 -26.67 -28.04
N ILE A 542 -2.88 -25.48 -27.73
CA ILE A 542 -3.90 -24.83 -28.57
C ILE A 542 -3.31 -24.45 -29.94
N LEU A 543 -2.11 -23.87 -29.95
CA LEU A 543 -1.44 -23.47 -31.18
C LEU A 543 -1.15 -24.66 -32.10
N SER A 544 -0.69 -25.77 -31.52
CA SER A 544 -0.37 -26.97 -32.30
C SER A 544 -1.60 -27.67 -32.87
N LYS A 545 -2.72 -27.67 -32.13
CA LYS A 545 -3.94 -28.38 -32.50
C LYS A 545 -4.87 -27.53 -33.39
N TYR A 546 -5.04 -26.26 -33.08
CA TYR A 546 -6.05 -25.40 -33.70
C TYR A 546 -5.48 -24.13 -34.36
N GLY A 547 -4.20 -23.83 -34.15
CA GLY A 547 -3.57 -22.63 -34.69
C GLY A 547 -3.82 -21.36 -33.88
N ALA A 548 -3.11 -20.30 -34.25
CA ALA A 548 -3.12 -19.01 -33.53
C ALA A 548 -4.46 -18.26 -33.69
N ASP A 549 -5.03 -18.31 -34.90
CA ASP A 549 -6.26 -17.54 -35.17
C ASP A 549 -7.45 -18.08 -34.38
N THR A 550 -7.55 -19.40 -34.21
CA THR A 550 -8.58 -20.02 -33.37
C THR A 550 -8.44 -19.59 -31.91
N ALA A 551 -7.24 -19.64 -31.35
CA ALA A 551 -6.99 -19.19 -29.98
C ALA A 551 -7.37 -17.72 -29.77
N ARG A 552 -7.01 -16.87 -30.70
CA ARG A 552 -7.32 -15.42 -30.68
C ARG A 552 -8.80 -15.16 -30.81
N LEU A 553 -9.48 -15.84 -31.78
CA LEU A 553 -10.92 -15.71 -31.99
C LEU A 553 -11.70 -16.14 -30.76
N PHE A 554 -11.36 -17.29 -30.16
CA PHE A 554 -12.03 -17.79 -28.97
C PHE A 554 -11.97 -16.79 -27.81
N ILE A 555 -10.78 -16.26 -27.50
CA ILE A 555 -10.59 -15.28 -26.40
C ILE A 555 -11.43 -14.02 -26.61
N LEU A 556 -11.59 -13.57 -27.87
CA LEU A 556 -12.34 -12.35 -28.19
C LEU A 556 -13.86 -12.57 -28.24
N PHE A 557 -14.29 -13.79 -28.50
CA PHE A 557 -15.70 -14.13 -28.70
C PHE A 557 -16.37 -14.69 -27.45
N ALA A 558 -15.63 -15.40 -26.59
CA ALA A 558 -16.18 -16.22 -25.53
C ALA A 558 -16.85 -15.41 -24.41
N ALA A 559 -16.37 -14.20 -24.10
CA ALA A 559 -16.95 -13.32 -23.10
C ALA A 559 -16.58 -11.85 -23.35
N PRO A 560 -17.39 -10.88 -22.87
CA PRO A 560 -16.97 -9.49 -22.78
C PRO A 560 -15.66 -9.37 -21.97
N PRO A 561 -14.73 -8.49 -22.37
CA PRO A 561 -13.40 -8.42 -21.76
C PRO A 561 -13.38 -8.20 -20.25
N GLU A 562 -14.40 -7.50 -19.71
CA GLU A 562 -14.51 -7.16 -18.29
C GLU A 562 -15.08 -8.31 -17.44
N ARG A 563 -15.65 -9.32 -18.09
CA ARG A 563 -16.27 -10.46 -17.41
C ARG A 563 -15.32 -11.64 -17.30
N GLU A 564 -15.58 -12.48 -16.31
CA GLU A 564 -14.92 -13.76 -16.16
C GLU A 564 -15.18 -14.64 -17.37
N LEU A 565 -14.13 -15.28 -17.87
CA LEU A 565 -14.20 -16.22 -19.00
C LEU A 565 -13.95 -17.62 -18.46
N ASP A 566 -14.96 -18.49 -18.55
CA ASP A 566 -14.77 -19.92 -18.27
C ASP A 566 -14.25 -20.61 -19.54
N TRP A 567 -13.05 -21.22 -19.42
CA TRP A 567 -12.40 -21.88 -20.53
C TRP A 567 -13.16 -23.14 -20.93
N SER A 568 -13.50 -23.23 -22.20
CA SER A 568 -14.20 -24.39 -22.78
C SER A 568 -13.41 -24.95 -23.95
N ASP A 569 -12.95 -26.19 -23.82
CA ASP A 569 -12.26 -26.89 -24.91
C ASP A 569 -13.20 -27.10 -26.13
N GLN A 570 -14.52 -27.31 -25.86
CA GLN A 570 -15.55 -27.37 -26.91
C GLN A 570 -15.75 -26.02 -27.60
N GLY A 571 -15.68 -24.92 -26.83
CA GLY A 571 -15.74 -23.57 -27.38
C GLY A 571 -14.57 -23.24 -28.29
N VAL A 572 -13.36 -23.71 -27.94
CA VAL A 572 -12.18 -23.59 -28.79
C VAL A 572 -12.37 -24.40 -30.08
N GLU A 573 -12.82 -25.66 -29.98
CA GLU A 573 -13.10 -26.51 -31.14
C GLU A 573 -14.19 -25.91 -32.05
N GLY A 574 -15.25 -25.34 -31.47
CA GLY A 574 -16.28 -24.66 -32.25
C GLY A 574 -15.84 -23.36 -32.91
N SER A 575 -14.75 -22.75 -32.43
CA SER A 575 -14.12 -21.57 -33.05
C SER A 575 -13.18 -21.92 -34.20
N PHE A 576 -12.66 -23.16 -34.24
CA PHE A 576 -11.84 -23.71 -35.31
C PHE A 576 -12.65 -24.08 -36.55
#